data_e172dfa6da8c48b25fe83c5f6971303c
#
_entry.id   e172dfa6da8c48b25fe83c5f6971303c
#
_cell.length_a   1.000
_cell.length_b   1.000
_cell.length_c   1.000
_cell.angle_alpha   90.00
_cell.angle_beta   90.00
_cell.angle_gamma   90.00
#
_symmetry.space_group_name_H-M   'P 1'
#
loop_
_entity.id
_entity.type
_entity.pdbx_description
1 polymer ?
#
loop_
_entity_poly.entity_id
_entity_poly.type
_entity_poly.pdbx_seq_one_letter_code
_entity_poly.pdbx_strand_id
1 'polypeptide(L)'
;MNDQKVVLDKGPFFHGTKAALKLGELLEPQHMSNYQDKRSNHIYFTATLDAAKWGAELAASQAQERIYIVEPLGEFENDPNLTDKRFPGNPTRSYRSQSPLKVVAELASWERHSDDAINQMLASLAKLREQGTAAIED
;
A
#
# COMPACT_ATOMS: atom_id res chain seq x y z
N MET A 1 -19.55 -22.15 -2.02
CA MET A 1 -18.22 -21.81 -2.46
C MET A 1 -17.96 -20.31 -2.30
N ASN A 2 -16.84 -19.95 -1.86
CA ASN A 2 -16.55 -18.57 -1.56
C ASN A 2 -15.32 -18.08 -2.30
N ASP A 3 -15.54 -17.27 -3.34
CA ASP A 3 -14.47 -16.71 -4.15
C ASP A 3 -14.10 -15.28 -3.75
N GLN A 4 -14.56 -14.83 -2.57
CA GLN A 4 -14.36 -13.45 -2.16
C GLN A 4 -12.88 -13.08 -1.99
N LYS A 5 -12.02 -14.08 -1.78
CA LYS A 5 -10.58 -13.84 -1.66
C LYS A 5 -9.83 -13.96 -2.97
N VAL A 6 -10.51 -14.39 -4.04
CA VAL A 6 -9.91 -14.49 -5.35
C VAL A 6 -10.17 -13.19 -6.09
N VAL A 7 -9.11 -12.44 -6.34
CA VAL A 7 -9.19 -11.17 -7.04
C VAL A 7 -8.63 -11.35 -8.43
N LEU A 8 -9.35 -10.83 -9.43
CA LEU A 8 -9.00 -11.01 -10.84
C LEU A 8 -8.37 -9.76 -11.46
N ASP A 9 -7.93 -8.80 -10.65
CA ASP A 9 -7.24 -7.62 -11.16
C ASP A 9 -5.91 -8.04 -11.79
N LYS A 10 -5.66 -7.57 -12.99
CA LYS A 10 -4.45 -7.95 -13.74
C LYS A 10 -3.33 -6.91 -13.62
N GLY A 11 -3.58 -5.83 -12.91
CA GLY A 11 -2.57 -4.80 -12.75
C GLY A 11 -2.47 -3.85 -13.94
N PRO A 12 -1.31 -3.18 -14.12
CA PRO A 12 -0.09 -3.35 -13.34
C PRO A 12 -0.27 -2.99 -11.87
N PHE A 13 0.63 -3.52 -11.04
CA PHE A 13 0.56 -3.27 -9.61
C PHE A 13 1.76 -2.45 -9.15
N PHE A 14 1.53 -1.63 -8.13
CA PHE A 14 2.53 -0.70 -7.59
C PHE A 14 2.66 -0.88 -6.08
N HIS A 15 3.85 -0.58 -5.58
CA HIS A 15 4.13 -0.55 -4.16
C HIS A 15 4.88 0.73 -3.82
N GLY A 16 4.25 1.60 -3.03
CA GLY A 16 4.84 2.85 -2.59
C GLY A 16 5.54 2.66 -1.26
N THR A 17 6.78 3.14 -1.16
CA THR A 17 7.61 2.90 0.02
C THR A 17 8.71 3.96 0.11
N LYS A 18 9.41 4.00 1.24
CA LYS A 18 10.63 4.76 1.40
C LYS A 18 11.85 3.85 1.54
N ALA A 19 11.67 2.55 1.30
CA ALA A 19 12.77 1.59 1.31
C ALA A 19 13.41 1.52 -0.07
N ALA A 20 14.74 1.45 -0.13
CA ALA A 20 15.46 1.26 -1.37
C ALA A 20 15.51 -0.24 -1.68
N LEU A 21 14.78 -0.65 -2.70
CA LEU A 21 14.64 -2.04 -3.07
C LEU A 21 15.39 -2.31 -4.37
N LYS A 22 15.80 -3.56 -4.57
CA LYS A 22 16.52 -3.97 -5.78
C LYS A 22 15.57 -4.67 -6.73
N LEU A 23 15.81 -4.52 -8.02
CA LEU A 23 15.04 -5.23 -9.03
C LEU A 23 15.25 -6.74 -8.85
N GLY A 24 14.15 -7.48 -8.90
CA GLY A 24 14.16 -8.91 -8.67
C GLY A 24 14.03 -9.31 -7.21
N GLU A 25 14.13 -8.35 -6.30
CA GLU A 25 13.97 -8.61 -4.88
C GLU A 25 12.55 -9.05 -4.57
N LEU A 26 12.38 -9.92 -3.59
CA LEU A 26 11.07 -10.34 -3.12
C LEU A 26 10.70 -9.54 -1.87
N LEU A 27 9.53 -8.91 -1.91
CA LEU A 27 8.95 -8.26 -0.75
C LEU A 27 8.06 -9.27 -0.06
N GLU A 28 8.46 -9.70 1.12
CA GLU A 28 7.73 -10.71 1.84
C GLU A 28 6.88 -10.10 2.94
N PRO A 29 5.75 -10.72 3.29
CA PRO A 29 5.04 -10.38 4.51
C PRO A 29 5.98 -10.53 5.71
N GLN A 30 5.62 -10.01 6.86
CA GLN A 30 6.44 -10.02 8.08
C GLN A 30 7.50 -8.93 8.10
N HIS A 31 7.51 -8.02 7.11
CA HIS A 31 8.30 -6.80 7.22
C HIS A 31 7.70 -5.87 8.28
N MET A 32 8.53 -4.98 8.81
CA MET A 32 8.02 -3.93 9.68
C MET A 32 7.07 -3.04 8.88
N SER A 33 5.90 -2.78 9.47
CA SER A 33 4.91 -1.93 8.83
C SER A 33 5.41 -0.49 8.70
N ASN A 34 5.10 0.17 7.59
CA ASN A 34 5.37 1.59 7.40
C ASN A 34 4.52 2.48 8.30
N TYR A 35 3.47 1.95 8.90
CA TYR A 35 2.49 2.72 9.68
C TYR A 35 2.44 2.32 11.13
N GLN A 36 2.99 1.18 11.47
CA GLN A 36 3.01 0.65 12.83
C GLN A 36 4.37 0.06 13.09
N ASP A 37 4.85 0.17 14.32
CA ASP A 37 6.14 -0.41 14.70
C ASP A 37 5.97 -1.88 15.07
N LYS A 38 5.51 -2.66 14.09
CA LYS A 38 5.35 -4.11 14.26
C LYS A 38 5.37 -4.79 12.89
N ARG A 39 5.60 -6.09 12.88
CA ARG A 39 5.63 -6.87 11.64
C ARG A 39 4.22 -7.05 11.08
N SER A 40 4.08 -6.98 9.79
CA SER A 40 2.82 -7.19 9.09
C SER A 40 2.65 -8.65 8.71
N ASN A 41 1.40 -9.14 8.77
CA ASN A 41 1.06 -10.48 8.30
C ASN A 41 0.86 -10.52 6.79
N HIS A 42 0.73 -9.35 6.17
CA HIS A 42 0.48 -9.22 4.74
C HIS A 42 1.44 -8.21 4.13
N ILE A 43 1.66 -8.34 2.83
CA ILE A 43 2.31 -7.29 2.03
C ILE A 43 1.23 -6.58 1.24
N TYR A 44 1.32 -5.25 1.17
CA TYR A 44 0.28 -4.41 0.58
C TYR A 44 0.73 -3.79 -0.72
N PHE A 45 -0.19 -3.67 -1.68
CA PHE A 45 0.08 -3.10 -2.99
C PHE A 45 -1.22 -2.59 -3.61
N THR A 46 -1.11 -1.90 -4.74
CA THR A 46 -2.26 -1.28 -5.38
C THR A 46 -2.10 -1.30 -6.90
N ALA A 47 -3.22 -1.23 -7.60
CA ALA A 47 -3.23 -1.14 -9.06
C ALA A 47 -3.39 0.31 -9.54
N THR A 48 -3.45 1.29 -8.63
CA THR A 48 -3.53 2.71 -9.01
C THR A 48 -2.27 3.45 -8.56
N LEU A 49 -1.76 4.30 -9.46
CA LEU A 49 -0.57 5.08 -9.16
C LEU A 49 -0.82 6.06 -8.00
N ASP A 50 -2.01 6.66 -7.97
CA ASP A 50 -2.32 7.63 -6.91
C ASP A 50 -2.26 7.00 -5.52
N ALA A 51 -2.81 5.80 -5.35
CA ALA A 51 -2.73 5.11 -4.06
C ALA A 51 -1.29 4.77 -3.69
N ALA A 52 -0.46 4.39 -4.67
CA ALA A 52 0.95 4.12 -4.43
C ALA A 52 1.70 5.38 -4.00
N LYS A 53 1.36 6.54 -4.58
CA LYS A 53 1.94 7.81 -4.15
C LYS A 53 1.67 8.06 -2.67
N TRP A 54 0.43 7.90 -2.23
CA TRP A 54 0.10 8.06 -0.83
C TRP A 54 0.90 7.09 0.05
N GLY A 55 1.05 5.84 -0.40
CA GLY A 55 1.84 4.85 0.33
C GLY A 55 3.28 5.30 0.53
N ALA A 56 3.90 5.85 -0.50
CA ALA A 56 5.28 6.34 -0.42
C ALA A 56 5.38 7.59 0.44
N GLU A 57 4.45 8.53 0.25
CA GLU A 57 4.49 9.84 0.93
C GLU A 57 4.21 9.74 2.42
N LEU A 58 3.36 8.80 2.83
CA LEU A 58 2.94 8.66 4.22
C LEU A 58 3.75 7.61 4.99
N ALA A 59 4.69 6.94 4.35
CA ALA A 59 5.51 5.92 5.01
C ALA A 59 6.35 6.53 6.13
N ALA A 60 6.49 5.79 7.22
CA ALA A 60 7.16 6.27 8.44
C ALA A 60 8.69 6.21 8.28
N SER A 61 9.26 7.19 7.60
CA SER A 61 10.69 7.28 7.37
C SER A 61 11.03 8.66 6.85
N GLN A 62 12.29 9.07 6.99
CA GLN A 62 12.81 10.31 6.40
C GLN A 62 13.51 10.04 5.07
N ALA A 63 13.52 8.78 4.63
CA ALA A 63 14.18 8.41 3.39
C ALA A 63 13.37 8.86 2.18
N GLN A 64 13.98 8.73 0.99
CA GLN A 64 13.36 9.13 -0.27
C GLN A 64 12.12 8.28 -0.58
N GLU A 65 11.08 8.96 -1.03
CA GLU A 65 9.85 8.30 -1.49
C GLU A 65 10.12 7.56 -2.79
N ARG A 66 9.66 6.31 -2.89
CA ARG A 66 9.88 5.47 -4.08
C ARG A 66 8.61 4.71 -4.42
N ILE A 67 8.42 4.45 -5.71
CA ILE A 67 7.32 3.63 -6.20
C ILE A 67 7.89 2.57 -7.13
N TYR A 68 7.57 1.33 -6.81
CA TYR A 68 8.01 0.17 -7.59
C TYR A 68 6.84 -0.46 -8.32
N ILE A 69 7.09 -1.02 -9.49
CA ILE A 69 6.18 -1.92 -10.15
C ILE A 69 6.47 -3.30 -9.59
N VAL A 70 5.41 -3.99 -9.14
CA VAL A 70 5.56 -5.27 -8.47
C VAL A 70 4.65 -6.31 -9.09
N GLU A 71 5.02 -7.58 -8.90
CA GLU A 71 4.24 -8.72 -9.37
C GLU A 71 3.90 -9.61 -8.19
N PRO A 72 2.61 -9.80 -7.89
CA PRO A 72 2.23 -10.72 -6.82
C PRO A 72 2.52 -12.16 -7.24
N LEU A 73 3.12 -12.93 -6.35
CA LEU A 73 3.52 -14.31 -6.64
C LEU A 73 2.50 -15.34 -6.14
N GLY A 74 1.40 -14.90 -5.56
CA GLY A 74 0.35 -15.79 -5.10
C GLY A 74 -0.98 -15.07 -5.05
N GLU A 75 -1.94 -15.69 -4.40
CA GLU A 75 -3.27 -15.11 -4.25
C GLU A 75 -3.23 -13.85 -3.39
N PHE A 76 -4.15 -12.93 -3.66
CA PHE A 76 -4.28 -11.71 -2.90
C PHE A 76 -5.77 -11.37 -2.74
N GLU A 77 -6.06 -10.51 -1.79
CA GLU A 77 -7.42 -10.10 -1.47
C GLU A 77 -7.49 -8.58 -1.36
N ASN A 78 -8.70 -8.04 -1.37
CA ASN A 78 -8.91 -6.62 -1.17
C ASN A 78 -8.32 -6.18 0.16
N ASP A 79 -7.68 -5.01 0.17
CA ASP A 79 -7.18 -4.41 1.40
C ASP A 79 -8.38 -3.94 2.24
N PRO A 80 -8.63 -4.54 3.41
CA PRO A 80 -9.79 -4.16 4.23
C PRO A 80 -9.69 -2.76 4.79
N ASN A 81 -8.51 -2.17 4.80
CA ASN A 81 -8.31 -0.81 5.30
C ASN A 81 -8.87 0.23 4.33
N LEU A 82 -9.06 -0.13 3.05
CA LEU A 82 -9.51 0.78 2.01
C LEU A 82 -10.78 0.30 1.30
N THR A 83 -11.24 -0.92 1.59
CA THR A 83 -12.42 -1.49 0.95
C THR A 83 -13.66 -1.21 1.78
N ASP A 84 -14.73 -0.76 1.12
CA ASP A 84 -16.03 -0.46 1.74
C ASP A 84 -15.93 0.55 2.88
N LYS A 85 -14.99 1.50 2.80
CA LYS A 85 -14.84 2.52 3.83
C LYS A 85 -15.66 3.76 3.48
N ARG A 86 -15.13 4.64 2.65
CA ARG A 86 -15.82 5.86 2.27
C ARG A 86 -16.89 5.61 1.22
N PHE A 87 -16.60 4.70 0.30
CA PHE A 87 -17.49 4.30 -0.78
C PHE A 87 -17.54 2.78 -0.82
N PRO A 88 -18.62 2.19 -1.38
CA PRO A 88 -18.67 0.75 -1.56
C PRO A 88 -17.55 0.25 -2.47
N GLY A 89 -17.05 -0.95 -2.20
CA GLY A 89 -16.04 -1.60 -3.01
C GLY A 89 -14.63 -1.13 -2.71
N ASN A 90 -13.74 -1.36 -3.67
CA ASN A 90 -12.31 -1.06 -3.54
C ASN A 90 -11.91 -0.07 -4.64
N PRO A 91 -12.28 1.22 -4.51
CA PRO A 91 -12.06 2.19 -5.59
C PRO A 91 -10.59 2.47 -5.89
N THR A 92 -9.69 2.29 -4.92
CA THR A 92 -8.26 2.49 -5.15
C THR A 92 -7.58 1.24 -5.67
N ARG A 93 -8.32 0.14 -5.84
CA ARG A 93 -7.78 -1.14 -6.27
C ARG A 93 -6.56 -1.52 -5.44
N SER A 94 -6.73 -1.48 -4.12
CA SER A 94 -5.69 -1.80 -3.16
C SER A 94 -5.89 -3.19 -2.61
N TYR A 95 -4.78 -3.93 -2.47
CA TYR A 95 -4.80 -5.34 -2.13
C TYR A 95 -3.75 -5.69 -1.10
N ARG A 96 -3.88 -6.89 -0.54
CA ARG A 96 -2.87 -7.44 0.36
C ARG A 96 -2.70 -8.93 0.06
N SER A 97 -1.52 -9.44 0.36
CA SER A 97 -1.20 -10.85 0.11
C SER A 97 -0.33 -11.40 1.24
N GLN A 98 -0.50 -12.69 1.49
CA GLN A 98 0.40 -13.43 2.38
C GLN A 98 1.56 -14.04 1.59
N SER A 99 1.53 -13.94 0.27
CA SER A 99 2.61 -14.36 -0.61
C SER A 99 3.48 -13.16 -0.97
N PRO A 100 4.75 -13.39 -1.36
CA PRO A 100 5.64 -12.28 -1.70
C PRO A 100 5.23 -11.53 -2.94
N LEU A 101 5.75 -10.30 -3.08
CA LEU A 101 5.72 -9.53 -4.31
C LEU A 101 7.13 -9.51 -4.89
N LYS A 102 7.24 -9.64 -6.21
CA LYS A 102 8.53 -9.49 -6.89
C LYS A 102 8.66 -8.06 -7.39
N VAL A 103 9.78 -7.42 -7.09
CA VAL A 103 10.08 -6.07 -7.57
C VAL A 103 10.52 -6.17 -9.02
N VAL A 104 9.73 -5.61 -9.93
CA VAL A 104 9.97 -5.71 -11.37
C VAL A 104 10.71 -4.49 -11.89
N ALA A 105 10.33 -3.30 -11.43
CA ALA A 105 10.90 -2.04 -11.90
C ALA A 105 10.65 -0.95 -10.87
N GLU A 106 11.39 0.14 -10.98
CA GLU A 106 11.12 1.35 -10.19
C GLU A 106 10.69 2.46 -11.15
N LEU A 107 9.68 3.25 -10.78
CA LEU A 107 9.31 4.41 -11.56
C LEU A 107 10.42 5.46 -11.45
N ALA A 108 10.98 5.85 -12.59
CA ALA A 108 12.08 6.81 -12.63
C ALA A 108 11.66 8.19 -12.15
N SER A 109 10.41 8.58 -12.44
CA SER A 109 9.88 9.85 -12.00
C SER A 109 8.36 9.76 -11.88
N TRP A 110 7.81 10.56 -10.99
CA TRP A 110 6.37 10.67 -10.80
C TRP A 110 6.10 11.98 -10.04
N GLU A 111 4.89 12.50 -10.21
CA GLU A 111 4.51 13.74 -9.55
C GLU A 111 3.90 13.43 -8.20
N ARG A 112 4.57 13.88 -7.13
CA ARG A 112 4.04 13.68 -5.78
C ARG A 112 2.89 14.66 -5.52
N HIS A 113 2.06 14.31 -4.54
CA HIS A 113 1.01 15.21 -4.10
C HIS A 113 1.61 16.50 -3.54
N SER A 114 0.84 17.58 -3.55
CA SER A 114 1.30 18.84 -3.00
C SER A 114 1.54 18.71 -1.49
N ASP A 115 2.41 19.57 -0.96
CA ASP A 115 2.66 19.60 0.48
C ASP A 115 1.36 19.87 1.24
N ASP A 116 0.50 20.74 0.72
CA ASP A 116 -0.79 21.03 1.34
C ASP A 116 -1.67 19.78 1.40
N ALA A 117 -1.74 19.01 0.32
CA ALA A 117 -2.53 17.79 0.28
C ALA A 117 -1.99 16.76 1.27
N ILE A 118 -0.66 16.62 1.34
CA ILE A 118 -0.02 15.68 2.25
C ILE A 118 -0.29 16.10 3.70
N ASN A 119 -0.15 17.39 4.01
CA ASN A 119 -0.41 17.89 5.35
C ASN A 119 -1.87 17.70 5.76
N GLN A 120 -2.81 17.91 4.85
CA GLN A 120 -4.23 17.64 5.11
C GLN A 120 -4.49 16.17 5.39
N MET A 121 -3.85 15.28 4.64
CA MET A 121 -4.00 13.85 4.86
C MET A 121 -3.44 13.44 6.22
N LEU A 122 -2.26 13.95 6.57
CA LEU A 122 -1.65 13.67 7.88
C LEU A 122 -2.53 14.16 9.02
N ALA A 123 -3.13 15.35 8.88
CA ALA A 123 -4.02 15.89 9.88
C ALA A 123 -5.28 15.02 10.02
N SER A 124 -5.83 14.55 8.91
CA SER A 124 -7.01 13.69 8.92
C SER A 124 -6.72 12.36 9.61
N LEU A 125 -5.54 11.77 9.32
CA LEU A 125 -5.14 10.52 9.95
C LEU A 125 -4.93 10.68 11.44
N ALA A 126 -4.31 11.80 11.86
CA ALA A 126 -4.12 12.09 13.29
C ALA A 126 -5.47 12.20 14.00
N LYS A 127 -6.43 12.88 13.38
CA LYS A 127 -7.76 13.03 13.94
C LYS A 127 -8.48 11.69 14.08
N LEU A 128 -8.36 10.83 13.07
CA LEU A 128 -8.96 9.50 13.12
C LEU A 128 -8.35 8.64 14.23
N ARG A 129 -7.02 8.78 14.45
CA ARG A 129 -6.35 8.06 15.55
C ARG A 129 -6.87 8.52 16.90
N GLU A 130 -7.07 9.83 17.08
CA GLU A 130 -7.63 10.37 18.31
C GLU A 130 -9.03 9.81 18.58
N GLN A 131 -9.80 9.57 17.53
CA GLN A 131 -11.14 9.03 17.62
C GLN A 131 -11.15 7.49 17.72
N GLY A 132 -9.98 6.85 17.66
CA GLY A 132 -9.89 5.40 17.70
C GLY A 132 -10.43 4.70 16.46
N THR A 133 -10.54 5.43 15.34
CA THR A 133 -11.14 4.88 14.12
C THR A 133 -10.13 4.57 13.02
N ALA A 134 -8.83 4.73 13.30
CA ALA A 134 -7.77 4.50 12.33
C ALA A 134 -6.98 3.23 12.60
N ALA A 135 -7.60 2.23 13.24
CA ALA A 135 -6.95 0.95 13.49
C ALA A 135 -6.71 0.23 12.15
N ILE A 136 -5.49 -0.27 11.96
CA ILE A 136 -5.11 -0.97 10.74
C ILE A 136 -5.40 -2.46 10.91
N GLU A 137 -6.15 -3.02 9.97
CA GLU A 137 -6.40 -4.45 9.92
C GLU A 137 -5.31 -5.13 9.11
N ASP A 138 -4.72 -6.16 9.72
CA ASP A 138 -3.62 -6.86 9.06
C ASP A 138 -3.75 -8.37 9.19
#